data_f409e28030ce5190c23faf54784feb2c
#
_entry.id   f409e28030ce5190c23faf54784feb2c
#
_cell.length_a   1.000
_cell.length_b   1.000
_cell.length_c   1.000
_cell.angle_alpha   90.00
_cell.angle_beta   90.00
_cell.angle_gamma   90.00
#
_symmetry.space_group_name_H-M   'P 1'
#
loop_
_entity.id
_entity.type
_entity.pdbx_description
1 polymer ?
#
loop_
_entity_poly.entity_id
_entity_poly.type
_entity_poly.pdbx_seq_one_letter_code
_entity_poly.pdbx_strand_id
1 'polypeptide(L)'
;GVSRDTISRVERGDASVGIGTVLDICGEFGLLGKVGAAFDPANSELGKIGLSRGVPKRVRKAQDASPEEWRNNMNWYESSFVYQIYPLGLCGAPWSNDGSTQGATNDDDHRLLRLVNDGWVEHVSRLGATCVMLNPVFESDAHGYDTRDYTRVDARLGTNDDLKTVVDAFHEAGIRVMFDGVFNHVGRGFWAFQDVIAKRADSHYAGWFNIDWNGNSPYEDGFGYETWGGVPYLVKLNHNNLDLNDYLAGVIRGWESEFDIDGLRLDVAYCLDPGYLGYLRRIANELTEKRDEKFILVGETMFGDYNRWMSDDACDSAYNYEAYKGLWSSMNSANMHEIAYALERQSGDKPWDLYTGKHLLTFVDNHDVPRIATQLTDKHQLGCLYGLLFGMCGVPCVYYGSEWGIEGAQSFGDHELRPALDAPQWSELTDLIAAFAAARLQSEALCMGDYHELQCQPQQLVFQRSCAGKRVIVAINAASQPTTLHFDAGCGRAVDLVTGEDHDFGAGSEVGAYSCHYWLCER
;
A
#
# COMPACT_ATOMS: atom_id res chain seq x y z
N GLY A 1 16.58 42.91 14.13
CA GLY A 1 15.20 43.40 14.10
C GLY A 1 14.59 43.15 12.74
N VAL A 2 13.34 42.79 12.70
CA VAL A 2 12.57 42.49 11.48
C VAL A 2 12.16 43.79 10.77
N SER A 3 12.26 43.88 9.45
CA SER A 3 11.92 45.09 8.71
C SER A 3 10.41 45.40 8.74
N ARG A 4 10.03 46.70 8.60
CA ARG A 4 8.62 47.10 8.48
C ARG A 4 7.89 46.38 7.32
N ASP A 5 8.58 46.15 6.22
CA ASP A 5 8.02 45.44 5.08
C ASP A 5 7.71 43.97 5.41
N THR A 6 8.60 43.29 6.14
CA THR A 6 8.39 41.91 6.59
C THR A 6 7.20 41.84 7.56
N ILE A 7 7.04 42.78 8.49
CA ILE A 7 5.86 42.83 9.40
C ILE A 7 4.58 42.99 8.57
N SER A 8 4.56 43.90 7.61
CA SER A 8 3.40 44.15 6.74
C SER A 8 3.05 42.96 5.86
N ARG A 9 4.03 42.13 5.48
CA ARG A 9 3.80 40.88 4.75
C ARG A 9 3.16 39.82 5.66
N VAL A 10 3.62 39.69 6.91
CA VAL A 10 3.00 38.79 7.91
C VAL A 10 1.55 39.18 8.19
N GLU A 11 1.27 40.49 8.40
CA GLU A 11 -0.08 41.01 8.62
C GLU A 11 -1.04 40.72 7.45
N ARG A 12 -0.53 40.65 6.22
CA ARG A 12 -1.30 40.30 5.02
C ARG A 12 -1.41 38.78 4.79
N GLY A 13 -0.82 37.95 5.64
CA GLY A 13 -0.83 36.50 5.50
C GLY A 13 0.01 35.97 4.35
N ASP A 14 1.12 36.65 4.00
CA ASP A 14 2.03 36.21 2.91
C ASP A 14 2.72 34.90 3.28
N ALA A 15 2.31 33.79 2.63
CA ALA A 15 2.82 32.45 2.88
C ALA A 15 4.32 32.26 2.58
N SER A 16 4.96 33.22 1.91
CA SER A 16 6.41 33.16 1.64
C SER A 16 7.27 33.57 2.85
N VAL A 17 6.65 34.09 3.92
CA VAL A 17 7.36 34.42 5.17
C VAL A 17 7.46 33.14 6.02
N GLY A 18 8.69 32.70 6.29
CA GLY A 18 8.93 31.48 7.09
C GLY A 18 8.39 31.60 8.51
N ILE A 19 7.90 30.49 9.07
CA ILE A 19 7.29 30.40 10.41
C ILE A 19 8.23 30.93 11.50
N GLY A 20 9.54 30.72 11.39
CA GLY A 20 10.54 31.26 12.33
C GLY A 20 10.48 32.77 12.44
N THR A 21 10.37 33.50 11.32
CA THR A 21 10.23 34.94 11.27
C THR A 21 8.93 35.41 11.94
N VAL A 22 7.83 34.66 11.77
CA VAL A 22 6.53 34.94 12.42
C VAL A 22 6.66 34.78 13.93
N LEU A 23 7.31 33.72 14.40
CA LEU A 23 7.55 33.47 15.83
C LEU A 23 8.46 34.53 16.45
N ASP A 24 9.51 34.96 15.76
CA ASP A 24 10.38 36.05 16.22
C ASP A 24 9.61 37.35 16.39
N ILE A 25 8.76 37.73 15.44
CA ILE A 25 7.87 38.89 15.53
C ILE A 25 6.91 38.73 16.72
N CYS A 26 6.28 37.59 16.89
CA CYS A 26 5.40 37.31 18.01
C CYS A 26 6.13 37.40 19.37
N GLY A 27 7.40 36.99 19.42
CA GLY A 27 8.28 37.09 20.57
C GLY A 27 8.53 38.54 20.98
N GLU A 28 8.89 39.40 20.05
CA GLU A 28 9.14 40.83 20.26
C GLU A 28 7.88 41.57 20.78
N PHE A 29 6.68 41.14 20.36
CA PHE A 29 5.42 41.73 20.84
C PHE A 29 4.81 41.00 22.05
N GLY A 30 5.51 40.01 22.64
CA GLY A 30 5.00 39.26 23.80
C GLY A 30 3.80 38.37 23.49
N LEU A 31 3.60 37.97 22.24
CA LEU A 31 2.44 37.22 21.74
C LEU A 31 2.65 35.70 21.69
N LEU A 32 3.84 35.19 22.04
CA LEU A 32 4.16 33.76 21.97
C LEU A 32 3.18 32.89 22.77
N GLY A 33 2.72 33.35 23.93
CA GLY A 33 1.71 32.63 24.71
C GLY A 33 0.35 32.52 24.00
N LYS A 34 -0.04 33.53 23.20
CA LYS A 34 -1.27 33.50 22.40
C LYS A 34 -1.11 32.60 21.18
N VAL A 35 0.08 32.57 20.59
CA VAL A 35 0.41 31.65 19.47
C VAL A 35 0.37 30.22 19.98
N GLY A 36 1.01 29.91 21.13
CA GLY A 36 0.94 28.58 21.75
C GLY A 36 -0.50 28.16 22.06
N ALA A 37 -1.31 29.05 22.61
CA ALA A 37 -2.72 28.78 22.88
C ALA A 37 -3.56 28.58 21.61
N ALA A 38 -3.20 29.22 20.49
CA ALA A 38 -3.88 29.04 19.21
C ALA A 38 -3.56 27.68 18.55
N PHE A 39 -2.39 27.13 18.84
CA PHE A 39 -1.98 25.78 18.38
C PHE A 39 -2.36 24.67 19.37
N ASP A 40 -2.87 24.99 20.55
CA ASP A 40 -3.36 23.99 21.51
C ASP A 40 -4.68 23.38 20.99
N PRO A 41 -4.74 22.08 20.70
CA PRO A 41 -5.97 21.42 20.25
C PRO A 41 -7.16 21.62 21.20
N ALA A 42 -6.90 21.76 22.51
CA ALA A 42 -7.94 22.00 23.50
C ALA A 42 -8.67 23.35 23.32
N ASN A 43 -8.07 24.30 22.61
CA ASN A 43 -8.63 25.65 22.37
C ASN A 43 -9.35 25.78 21.01
N SER A 44 -9.35 24.73 20.15
CA SER A 44 -10.08 24.72 18.89
C SER A 44 -11.34 23.87 18.98
N GLU A 45 -12.40 24.22 18.25
CA GLU A 45 -13.63 23.42 18.21
C GLU A 45 -13.36 22.02 17.62
N LEU A 46 -12.52 21.90 16.58
CA LEU A 46 -12.08 20.62 16.01
C LEU A 46 -11.24 19.81 16.99
N GLY A 47 -10.33 20.47 17.73
CA GLY A 47 -9.53 19.81 18.75
C GLY A 47 -10.37 19.32 19.94
N LYS A 48 -11.38 20.11 20.37
CA LYS A 48 -12.34 19.70 21.42
C LYS A 48 -13.15 18.48 20.99
N ILE A 49 -13.57 18.42 19.73
CA ILE A 49 -14.27 17.25 19.15
C ILE A 49 -13.32 16.03 19.14
N GLY A 50 -12.05 16.21 18.76
CA GLY A 50 -11.03 15.16 18.80
C GLY A 50 -10.77 14.65 20.22
N LEU A 51 -10.66 15.53 21.20
CA LEU A 51 -10.48 15.18 22.61
C LEU A 51 -11.73 14.54 23.24
N SER A 52 -12.94 14.92 22.81
CA SER A 52 -14.21 14.34 23.29
C SER A 52 -14.47 12.94 22.76
N ARG A 53 -13.87 12.56 21.63
CA ARG A 53 -13.97 11.19 21.05
C ARG A 53 -13.13 10.14 21.79
N GLY A 54 -12.47 10.51 22.87
CA GLY A 54 -11.71 9.61 23.74
C GLY A 54 -10.47 9.03 23.05
N VAL A 55 -9.30 9.25 23.63
CA VAL A 55 -8.10 8.48 23.30
C VAL A 55 -8.47 7.00 23.37
N PRO A 56 -8.17 6.18 22.35
CA PRO A 56 -8.47 4.76 22.40
C PRO A 56 -7.96 4.19 23.71
N LYS A 57 -8.83 3.56 24.50
CA LYS A 57 -8.43 2.96 25.77
C LYS A 57 -7.40 1.91 25.42
N ARG A 58 -6.18 2.06 25.94
CA ARG A 58 -5.08 1.10 25.88
C ARG A 58 -5.64 -0.31 25.90
N VAL A 59 -5.31 -1.09 24.86
CA VAL A 59 -5.66 -2.50 24.77
C VAL A 59 -5.30 -3.17 26.11
N ARG A 60 -6.25 -3.87 26.73
CA ARG A 60 -6.02 -4.62 27.96
C ARG A 60 -4.85 -5.58 27.72
N LYS A 61 -3.91 -5.65 28.68
CA LYS A 61 -2.85 -6.67 28.70
C LYS A 61 -3.51 -8.02 28.43
N ALA A 62 -3.28 -8.58 27.23
CA ALA A 62 -3.59 -9.96 26.96
C ALA A 62 -2.64 -10.82 27.80
N GLN A 63 -3.18 -11.76 28.56
CA GLN A 63 -2.41 -12.84 29.17
C GLN A 63 -1.91 -13.74 28.04
N ASP A 64 -0.74 -14.33 28.21
CA ASP A 64 -0.01 -15.23 27.33
C ASP A 64 -0.91 -16.09 26.39
N ALA A 65 -1.29 -15.54 25.25
CA ALA A 65 -2.03 -16.25 24.22
C ALA A 65 -1.06 -17.11 23.40
N SER A 66 -1.50 -18.32 23.02
CA SER A 66 -0.75 -19.17 22.07
C SER A 66 -0.66 -18.50 20.70
N PRO A 67 0.27 -18.91 19.80
CA PRO A 67 0.36 -18.35 18.46
C PRO A 67 -0.95 -18.37 17.64
N GLU A 68 -1.87 -19.26 17.96
CA GLU A 68 -3.20 -19.35 17.33
C GLU A 68 -4.21 -18.37 17.96
N GLU A 69 -4.10 -18.09 19.28
CA GLU A 69 -5.07 -17.23 19.98
C GLU A 69 -4.94 -15.74 19.63
N TRP A 70 -3.73 -15.23 19.38
CA TRP A 70 -3.58 -13.82 18.99
C TRP A 70 -4.08 -13.57 17.57
N ARG A 71 -3.92 -14.53 16.62
CA ARG A 71 -4.44 -14.43 15.26
C ARG A 71 -5.95 -14.36 15.22
N ASN A 72 -6.64 -15.07 16.09
CA ASN A 72 -8.10 -15.07 16.16
C ASN A 72 -8.71 -13.73 16.64
N ASN A 73 -7.89 -12.84 17.22
CA ASN A 73 -8.32 -11.51 17.69
C ASN A 73 -7.95 -10.38 16.72
N MET A 74 -7.31 -10.69 15.59
CA MET A 74 -6.88 -9.74 14.58
C MET A 74 -7.73 -9.87 13.33
N ASN A 75 -7.83 -8.77 12.59
CA ASN A 75 -8.30 -8.90 11.23
C ASN A 75 -7.18 -9.56 10.39
N TRP A 76 -7.57 -10.39 9.43
CA TRP A 76 -6.65 -11.20 8.64
C TRP A 76 -5.56 -10.38 7.93
N TYR A 77 -5.88 -9.15 7.52
CA TYR A 77 -4.98 -8.28 6.78
C TYR A 77 -3.77 -7.82 7.62
N GLU A 78 -3.95 -7.57 8.92
CA GLU A 78 -2.90 -7.05 9.80
C GLU A 78 -1.70 -8.00 9.92
N SER A 79 -1.94 -9.32 9.83
CA SER A 79 -0.88 -10.34 9.81
C SER A 79 -0.46 -10.76 8.41
N SER A 80 -1.07 -10.21 7.36
CA SER A 80 -0.81 -10.66 5.98
C SER A 80 0.57 -10.31 5.47
N PHE A 81 0.97 -11.10 4.48
CA PHE A 81 1.94 -10.80 3.46
C PHE A 81 1.22 -10.77 2.11
N VAL A 82 1.25 -9.64 1.41
CA VAL A 82 0.57 -9.42 0.14
C VAL A 82 1.51 -9.68 -1.02
N TYR A 83 1.08 -10.48 -1.99
CA TYR A 83 1.78 -10.65 -3.27
C TYR A 83 1.00 -9.93 -4.37
N GLN A 84 1.60 -8.95 -5.02
CA GLN A 84 0.95 -8.14 -6.04
C GLN A 84 1.23 -8.65 -7.44
N ILE A 85 0.18 -8.83 -8.24
CA ILE A 85 0.25 -9.26 -9.64
C ILE A 85 -0.44 -8.21 -10.52
N TYR A 86 0.21 -7.84 -11.63
CA TYR A 86 -0.41 -7.10 -12.73
C TYR A 86 -0.74 -8.08 -13.88
N PRO A 87 -1.98 -8.59 -13.98
CA PRO A 87 -2.31 -9.73 -14.82
C PRO A 87 -2.12 -9.47 -16.32
N LEU A 88 -2.48 -8.27 -16.81
CA LEU A 88 -2.29 -7.91 -18.22
C LEU A 88 -0.81 -8.04 -18.63
N GLY A 89 0.12 -7.62 -17.77
CA GLY A 89 1.56 -7.77 -18.00
C GLY A 89 1.98 -9.21 -17.84
N LEU A 90 1.86 -9.79 -16.64
CA LEU A 90 2.35 -11.14 -16.32
C LEU A 90 1.88 -12.18 -17.33
N CYS A 91 0.59 -12.16 -17.68
CA CYS A 91 0.00 -13.12 -18.61
C CYS A 91 0.28 -12.82 -20.09
N GLY A 92 1.03 -11.74 -20.41
CA GLY A 92 1.42 -11.41 -21.77
C GLY A 92 0.25 -10.95 -22.65
N ALA A 93 -0.71 -10.24 -22.08
CA ALA A 93 -1.81 -9.66 -22.84
C ALA A 93 -1.31 -8.56 -23.80
N PRO A 94 -1.92 -8.40 -24.98
CA PRO A 94 -1.63 -7.28 -25.88
C PRO A 94 -1.85 -5.93 -25.17
N TRP A 95 -1.01 -4.93 -25.47
CA TRP A 95 -1.09 -3.61 -24.81
C TRP A 95 -2.31 -2.79 -25.18
N SER A 96 -2.87 -2.98 -26.37
CA SER A 96 -4.10 -2.32 -26.79
C SER A 96 -5.21 -3.35 -26.95
N ASN A 97 -6.40 -2.98 -26.51
CA ASN A 97 -7.61 -3.75 -26.74
C ASN A 97 -8.35 -3.19 -27.97
N ASP A 98 -7.99 -3.69 -29.14
CA ASP A 98 -8.61 -3.30 -30.42
C ASP A 98 -9.89 -4.10 -30.75
N GLY A 99 -10.30 -4.98 -29.83
CA GLY A 99 -11.44 -5.87 -30.01
C GLY A 99 -11.17 -7.07 -30.92
N SER A 100 -9.95 -7.25 -31.43
CA SER A 100 -9.59 -8.37 -32.31
C SER A 100 -9.61 -9.72 -31.59
N THR A 101 -9.53 -9.73 -30.26
CA THR A 101 -9.58 -10.93 -29.42
C THR A 101 -11.01 -11.42 -29.16
N GLN A 102 -12.05 -10.68 -29.53
CA GLN A 102 -13.43 -11.11 -29.34
C GLN A 102 -13.77 -12.27 -30.28
N GLY A 103 -13.78 -13.49 -29.73
CA GLY A 103 -14.20 -14.71 -30.42
C GLY A 103 -13.10 -15.59 -30.98
N ALA A 104 -11.84 -15.35 -30.64
CA ALA A 104 -10.77 -16.30 -30.92
C ALA A 104 -10.90 -17.54 -30.01
N THR A 105 -10.64 -18.74 -30.54
CA THR A 105 -10.84 -20.03 -29.86
C THR A 105 -9.51 -20.76 -29.61
N ASN A 106 -8.47 -20.03 -29.17
CA ASN A 106 -7.14 -20.57 -28.94
C ASN A 106 -6.75 -20.45 -27.44
N ASP A 107 -5.70 -21.16 -27.02
CA ASP A 107 -5.14 -21.08 -25.65
C ASP A 107 -4.77 -19.63 -25.24
N ASP A 108 -4.57 -18.73 -26.21
CA ASP A 108 -4.36 -17.30 -26.00
C ASP A 108 -5.57 -16.55 -25.44
N ASP A 109 -6.77 -17.14 -25.47
CA ASP A 109 -8.00 -16.51 -24.99
C ASP A 109 -8.24 -16.72 -23.49
N HIS A 110 -7.46 -17.59 -22.84
CA HIS A 110 -7.56 -17.97 -21.44
C HIS A 110 -6.27 -17.67 -20.66
N ARG A 111 -5.67 -16.50 -20.93
CA ARG A 111 -4.35 -16.12 -20.37
C ARG A 111 -4.32 -16.08 -18.84
N LEU A 112 -5.43 -15.73 -18.18
CA LEU A 112 -5.52 -15.77 -16.72
C LEU A 112 -5.22 -17.15 -16.14
N LEU A 113 -5.60 -18.23 -16.84
CA LEU A 113 -5.34 -19.59 -16.37
C LEU A 113 -3.85 -19.93 -16.29
N ARG A 114 -2.96 -19.11 -16.87
CA ARG A 114 -1.51 -19.21 -16.65
C ARG A 114 -1.13 -19.05 -15.17
N LEU A 115 -1.89 -18.27 -14.41
CA LEU A 115 -1.66 -18.16 -12.96
C LEU A 115 -1.80 -19.50 -12.24
N VAL A 116 -2.68 -20.38 -12.73
CA VAL A 116 -2.87 -21.73 -12.21
C VAL A 116 -1.94 -22.73 -12.91
N ASN A 117 -1.92 -22.73 -14.25
CA ASN A 117 -1.26 -23.76 -15.05
C ASN A 117 0.27 -23.67 -15.01
N ASP A 118 0.84 -22.46 -14.88
CA ASP A 118 2.28 -22.22 -14.90
C ASP A 118 2.88 -22.19 -13.48
N GLY A 119 2.10 -22.56 -12.42
CA GLY A 119 2.58 -22.75 -11.06
C GLY A 119 2.68 -21.49 -10.23
N TRP A 120 2.01 -20.38 -10.59
CA TRP A 120 2.05 -19.13 -9.82
C TRP A 120 1.33 -19.25 -8.46
N VAL A 121 0.21 -19.99 -8.40
CA VAL A 121 -0.50 -20.22 -7.12
C VAL A 121 0.41 -20.97 -6.14
N GLU A 122 1.10 -22.04 -6.62
CA GLU A 122 2.05 -22.79 -5.79
C GLU A 122 3.25 -21.94 -5.37
N HIS A 123 3.78 -21.11 -6.27
CA HIS A 123 4.88 -20.20 -5.99
C HIS A 123 4.52 -19.21 -4.88
N VAL A 124 3.38 -18.54 -5.01
CA VAL A 124 2.87 -17.55 -4.03
C VAL A 124 2.64 -18.20 -2.67
N SER A 125 2.06 -19.40 -2.66
CA SER A 125 1.86 -20.19 -1.43
C SER A 125 3.19 -20.60 -0.78
N ARG A 126 4.14 -21.09 -1.56
CA ARG A 126 5.48 -21.50 -1.08
C ARG A 126 6.28 -20.29 -0.56
N LEU A 127 6.11 -19.12 -1.17
CA LEU A 127 6.73 -17.86 -0.70
C LEU A 127 6.19 -17.43 0.68
N GLY A 128 5.04 -17.95 1.09
CA GLY A 128 4.37 -17.65 2.35
C GLY A 128 3.42 -16.45 2.28
N ALA A 129 3.05 -16.00 1.08
CA ALA A 129 2.04 -14.97 0.94
C ALA A 129 0.66 -15.49 1.37
N THR A 130 -0.09 -14.64 2.06
CA THR A 130 -1.42 -14.96 2.59
C THR A 130 -2.53 -14.19 1.89
N CYS A 131 -2.14 -13.27 1.02
CA CYS A 131 -3.05 -12.48 0.19
C CYS A 131 -2.40 -12.21 -1.17
N VAL A 132 -3.15 -12.38 -2.24
CA VAL A 132 -2.80 -11.88 -3.57
C VAL A 132 -3.63 -10.64 -3.90
N MET A 133 -2.98 -9.62 -4.44
CA MET A 133 -3.63 -8.41 -4.94
C MET A 133 -3.49 -8.39 -6.46
N LEU A 134 -4.61 -8.52 -7.16
CA LEU A 134 -4.68 -8.47 -8.61
C LEU A 134 -4.94 -7.03 -9.05
N ASN A 135 -3.98 -6.41 -9.76
CA ASN A 135 -4.21 -5.17 -10.48
C ASN A 135 -5.31 -5.37 -11.53
N PRO A 136 -5.81 -4.31 -12.21
CA PRO A 136 -7.07 -4.39 -12.97
C PRO A 136 -7.15 -5.59 -13.90
N VAL A 137 -8.27 -6.31 -13.83
CA VAL A 137 -8.58 -7.51 -14.63
C VAL A 137 -9.81 -7.33 -15.52
N PHE A 138 -10.54 -6.24 -15.36
CA PHE A 138 -11.79 -6.00 -16.09
C PHE A 138 -11.55 -5.29 -17.42
N GLU A 139 -12.53 -5.39 -18.33
CA GLU A 139 -12.46 -4.90 -19.70
C GLU A 139 -12.00 -3.43 -19.75
N SER A 140 -10.95 -3.15 -20.52
CA SER A 140 -10.28 -1.85 -20.56
C SER A 140 -9.84 -1.46 -21.96
N ASP A 141 -9.51 -0.16 -22.17
CA ASP A 141 -9.02 0.33 -23.46
C ASP A 141 -7.58 -0.13 -23.74
N ALA A 142 -6.71 -0.10 -22.71
CA ALA A 142 -5.30 -0.47 -22.84
C ALA A 142 -4.71 -1.09 -21.56
N HIS A 143 -4.50 -0.31 -20.52
CA HIS A 143 -3.67 -0.69 -19.37
C HIS A 143 -4.47 -1.11 -18.12
N GLY A 144 -5.75 -1.36 -18.23
CA GLY A 144 -6.59 -1.79 -17.11
C GLY A 144 -7.16 -0.64 -16.27
N TYR A 145 -6.42 0.47 -16.15
CA TYR A 145 -6.89 1.68 -15.44
C TYR A 145 -7.81 2.57 -16.29
N ASP A 146 -8.05 2.20 -17.53
CA ASP A 146 -8.97 2.81 -18.49
C ASP A 146 -10.17 1.90 -18.75
N THR A 147 -10.91 1.58 -17.68
CA THR A 147 -12.00 0.60 -17.65
C THR A 147 -13.10 0.93 -18.66
N ARG A 148 -13.55 -0.07 -19.42
CA ARG A 148 -14.72 -0.05 -20.32
C ARG A 148 -15.96 -0.67 -19.70
N ASP A 149 -15.77 -1.77 -18.94
CA ASP A 149 -16.83 -2.54 -18.32
C ASP A 149 -16.31 -3.23 -17.06
N TYR A 150 -16.91 -2.93 -15.92
CA TYR A 150 -16.54 -3.53 -14.63
C TYR A 150 -17.12 -4.93 -14.41
N THR A 151 -18.01 -5.40 -15.29
CA THR A 151 -18.72 -6.67 -15.10
C THR A 151 -18.14 -7.82 -15.92
N ARG A 152 -17.24 -7.52 -16.83
CA ARG A 152 -16.58 -8.50 -17.69
C ARG A 152 -15.08 -8.45 -17.51
N VAL A 153 -14.46 -9.62 -17.40
CA VAL A 153 -13.00 -9.76 -17.50
C VAL A 153 -12.53 -9.28 -18.86
N ASP A 154 -11.37 -8.64 -18.89
CA ASP A 154 -10.74 -8.15 -20.11
C ASP A 154 -10.56 -9.29 -21.11
N ALA A 155 -11.09 -9.12 -22.33
CA ALA A 155 -11.08 -10.14 -23.36
C ALA A 155 -9.67 -10.62 -23.74
N ARG A 156 -8.64 -9.82 -23.45
CA ARG A 156 -7.23 -10.19 -23.63
C ARG A 156 -6.71 -11.15 -22.55
N LEU A 157 -7.41 -11.26 -21.43
CA LEU A 157 -7.08 -12.14 -20.30
C LEU A 157 -7.90 -13.44 -20.29
N GLY A 158 -9.17 -13.37 -20.70
CA GLY A 158 -10.06 -14.52 -20.70
C GLY A 158 -11.49 -14.17 -20.36
N THR A 159 -12.12 -14.99 -19.55
CA THR A 159 -13.54 -14.92 -19.17
C THR A 159 -13.72 -14.74 -17.66
N ASN A 160 -14.94 -14.44 -17.24
CA ASN A 160 -15.31 -14.43 -15.82
C ASN A 160 -15.10 -15.81 -15.17
N ASP A 161 -15.37 -16.90 -15.91
CA ASP A 161 -15.14 -18.27 -15.41
C ASP A 161 -13.64 -18.55 -15.19
N ASP A 162 -12.76 -18.00 -16.02
CA ASP A 162 -11.31 -18.10 -15.83
C ASP A 162 -10.86 -17.36 -14.58
N LEU A 163 -11.37 -16.13 -14.38
CA LEU A 163 -11.07 -15.35 -13.17
C LEU A 163 -11.57 -16.07 -11.91
N LYS A 164 -12.78 -16.63 -11.96
CA LYS A 164 -13.34 -17.43 -10.86
C LYS A 164 -12.44 -18.63 -10.55
N THR A 165 -11.97 -19.35 -11.59
CA THR A 165 -11.03 -20.48 -11.44
C THR A 165 -9.73 -20.05 -10.76
N VAL A 166 -9.19 -18.89 -11.13
CA VAL A 166 -7.96 -18.35 -10.53
C VAL A 166 -8.17 -17.97 -9.06
N VAL A 167 -9.29 -17.30 -8.75
CA VAL A 167 -9.61 -16.92 -7.37
C VAL A 167 -9.82 -18.16 -6.50
N ASP A 168 -10.58 -19.16 -7.00
CA ASP A 168 -10.80 -20.41 -6.28
C ASP A 168 -9.48 -21.16 -6.00
N ALA A 169 -8.56 -21.18 -6.96
CA ALA A 169 -7.25 -21.82 -6.78
C ALA A 169 -6.40 -21.12 -5.70
N PHE A 170 -6.44 -19.79 -5.60
CA PHE A 170 -5.79 -19.06 -4.50
C PHE A 170 -6.46 -19.36 -3.16
N HIS A 171 -7.79 -19.38 -3.09
CA HIS A 171 -8.53 -19.71 -1.87
C HIS A 171 -8.26 -21.17 -1.43
N GLU A 172 -8.21 -22.13 -2.35
CA GLU A 172 -7.84 -23.52 -2.04
C GLU A 172 -6.42 -23.64 -1.48
N ALA A 173 -5.51 -22.74 -1.89
CA ALA A 173 -4.17 -22.61 -1.30
C ALA A 173 -4.12 -21.84 0.03
N GLY A 174 -5.27 -21.38 0.55
CA GLY A 174 -5.37 -20.58 1.78
C GLY A 174 -4.94 -19.12 1.60
N ILE A 175 -4.95 -18.61 0.38
CA ILE A 175 -4.52 -17.25 0.01
C ILE A 175 -5.77 -16.42 -0.32
N ARG A 176 -5.95 -15.29 0.35
CA ARG A 176 -7.03 -14.33 0.10
C ARG A 176 -6.78 -13.55 -1.20
N VAL A 177 -7.85 -13.03 -1.79
CA VAL A 177 -7.77 -12.31 -3.06
C VAL A 177 -8.38 -10.91 -2.93
N MET A 178 -7.60 -9.89 -3.30
CA MET A 178 -8.05 -8.51 -3.41
C MET A 178 -8.02 -8.07 -4.87
N PHE A 179 -9.06 -7.32 -5.29
CA PHE A 179 -9.09 -6.70 -6.62
C PHE A 179 -8.73 -5.22 -6.56
N ASP A 180 -8.33 -4.69 -7.70
CA ASP A 180 -8.09 -3.26 -7.91
C ASP A 180 -9.38 -2.55 -8.32
N GLY A 181 -9.84 -1.63 -7.48
CA GLY A 181 -11.02 -0.81 -7.69
C GLY A 181 -10.67 0.54 -8.30
N VAL A 182 -10.76 0.63 -9.64
CA VAL A 182 -10.50 1.86 -10.40
C VAL A 182 -11.79 2.67 -10.46
N PHE A 183 -12.10 3.44 -9.42
CA PHE A 183 -13.37 4.14 -9.29
C PHE A 183 -13.29 5.67 -9.40
N ASN A 184 -12.11 6.25 -9.57
CA ASN A 184 -11.96 7.69 -9.78
C ASN A 184 -12.25 8.12 -11.23
N HIS A 185 -11.93 7.26 -12.18
CA HIS A 185 -12.03 7.53 -13.61
C HIS A 185 -12.27 6.26 -14.40
N VAL A 186 -12.61 6.40 -15.66
CA VAL A 186 -12.84 5.30 -16.63
C VAL A 186 -12.17 5.63 -17.95
N GLY A 187 -12.00 4.63 -18.80
CA GLY A 187 -11.60 4.82 -20.20
C GLY A 187 -12.69 5.50 -21.03
N ARG A 188 -12.30 6.06 -22.16
CA ARG A 188 -13.27 6.62 -23.11
C ARG A 188 -14.21 5.54 -23.69
N GLY A 189 -13.75 4.29 -23.75
CA GLY A 189 -14.56 3.15 -24.15
C GLY A 189 -15.64 2.72 -23.15
N PHE A 190 -15.70 3.33 -21.97
CA PHE A 190 -16.72 3.01 -20.97
C PHE A 190 -18.14 3.21 -21.55
N TRP A 191 -18.96 2.18 -21.44
CA TRP A 191 -20.26 2.13 -22.14
C TRP A 191 -21.17 3.33 -21.83
N ALA A 192 -21.18 3.83 -20.59
CA ALA A 192 -21.99 5.00 -20.23
C ALA A 192 -21.43 6.29 -20.83
N PHE A 193 -20.08 6.42 -20.95
CA PHE A 193 -19.48 7.56 -21.62
C PHE A 193 -19.68 7.53 -23.15
N GLN A 194 -19.68 6.35 -23.75
CA GLN A 194 -20.05 6.17 -25.16
C GLN A 194 -21.49 6.57 -25.44
N ASP A 195 -22.42 6.31 -24.53
CA ASP A 195 -23.80 6.80 -24.62
C ASP A 195 -23.87 8.34 -24.56
N VAL A 196 -23.03 8.97 -23.71
CA VAL A 196 -22.90 10.44 -23.66
C VAL A 196 -22.35 11.00 -24.97
N ILE A 197 -21.32 10.38 -25.53
CA ILE A 197 -20.78 10.79 -26.85
C ILE A 197 -21.87 10.75 -27.93
N ALA A 198 -22.70 9.70 -27.93
CA ALA A 198 -23.75 9.49 -28.93
C ALA A 198 -24.98 10.41 -28.74
N LYS A 199 -25.44 10.58 -27.49
CA LYS A 199 -26.72 11.26 -27.18
C LYS A 199 -26.55 12.66 -26.58
N ARG A 200 -25.35 13.03 -26.20
CA ARG A 200 -25.04 14.35 -25.62
C ARG A 200 -25.80 14.57 -24.30
N ALA A 201 -26.38 15.75 -24.14
CA ALA A 201 -27.16 16.12 -22.95
C ALA A 201 -28.45 15.28 -22.76
N ASP A 202 -28.89 14.55 -23.78
CA ASP A 202 -30.02 13.65 -23.72
C ASP A 202 -29.65 12.25 -23.16
N SER A 203 -28.38 11.99 -22.92
CA SER A 203 -27.93 10.76 -22.28
C SER A 203 -28.37 10.70 -20.82
N HIS A 204 -28.94 9.56 -20.41
CA HIS A 204 -29.25 9.29 -19.01
C HIS A 204 -28.01 9.35 -18.10
N TYR A 205 -26.83 9.06 -18.67
CA TYR A 205 -25.56 8.98 -17.97
C TYR A 205 -24.75 10.29 -18.00
N ALA A 206 -25.28 11.38 -18.60
CA ALA A 206 -24.55 12.65 -18.69
C ALA A 206 -24.12 13.17 -17.30
N GLY A 207 -24.94 12.96 -16.26
CA GLY A 207 -24.63 13.35 -14.88
C GLY A 207 -23.60 12.47 -14.17
N TRP A 208 -23.17 11.34 -14.75
CA TRP A 208 -22.11 10.49 -14.22
C TRP A 208 -20.71 11.08 -14.40
N PHE A 209 -20.61 12.14 -15.22
CA PHE A 209 -19.38 12.83 -15.58
C PHE A 209 -19.53 14.33 -15.36
N ASN A 210 -18.42 15.02 -15.14
CA ASN A 210 -18.39 16.48 -15.06
C ASN A 210 -18.14 17.04 -16.46
N ILE A 211 -19.24 17.42 -17.16
CA ILE A 211 -19.22 17.81 -18.58
C ILE A 211 -19.34 19.33 -18.72
N ASP A 212 -18.48 19.93 -19.57
CA ASP A 212 -18.61 21.29 -20.08
C ASP A 212 -19.19 21.27 -21.50
N TRP A 213 -20.50 21.51 -21.61
CA TRP A 213 -21.20 21.53 -22.89
C TRP A 213 -20.81 22.68 -23.81
N ASN A 214 -20.08 23.69 -23.32
CA ASN A 214 -19.59 24.81 -24.12
C ASN A 214 -18.11 24.64 -24.52
N GLY A 215 -17.44 23.63 -23.98
CA GLY A 215 -16.07 23.29 -24.29
C GLY A 215 -15.91 22.35 -25.48
N ASN A 216 -14.68 21.87 -25.68
CA ASN A 216 -14.38 20.77 -26.59
C ASN A 216 -13.28 19.90 -26.00
N SER A 217 -13.29 18.63 -26.32
CA SER A 217 -12.23 17.70 -25.95
C SER A 217 -11.14 17.66 -27.03
N PRO A 218 -9.93 17.13 -26.74
CA PRO A 218 -8.92 16.85 -27.77
C PRO A 218 -9.37 15.87 -28.86
N TYR A 219 -10.49 15.18 -28.64
CA TYR A 219 -11.10 14.24 -29.60
C TYR A 219 -12.21 14.87 -30.44
N GLU A 220 -12.39 16.20 -30.33
CA GLU A 220 -13.41 16.96 -31.06
C GLU A 220 -14.85 16.49 -30.79
N ASP A 221 -15.13 16.05 -29.56
CA ASP A 221 -16.46 15.58 -29.15
C ASP A 221 -17.53 16.69 -29.18
N GLY A 222 -17.12 17.97 -29.25
CA GLY A 222 -17.97 19.17 -29.17
C GLY A 222 -18.54 19.41 -27.77
N PHE A 223 -17.89 18.86 -26.74
CA PHE A 223 -18.01 19.16 -25.31
C PHE A 223 -16.68 18.87 -24.62
N GLY A 224 -16.40 19.52 -23.50
CA GLY A 224 -15.31 19.22 -22.61
C GLY A 224 -15.76 18.31 -21.46
N TYR A 225 -14.84 17.69 -20.77
CA TYR A 225 -15.10 16.87 -19.57
C TYR A 225 -13.88 16.87 -18.64
N GLU A 226 -14.13 16.63 -17.35
CA GLU A 226 -13.07 16.49 -16.36
C GLU A 226 -12.33 15.17 -16.58
N THR A 227 -11.00 15.22 -16.40
CA THR A 227 -10.11 14.06 -16.58
C THR A 227 -9.24 13.86 -15.35
N TRP A 228 -8.75 12.65 -15.12
CA TRP A 228 -7.74 12.41 -14.11
C TRP A 228 -6.38 12.90 -14.62
N GLY A 229 -5.69 13.72 -13.80
CA GLY A 229 -4.33 14.20 -14.08
C GLY A 229 -4.16 14.99 -15.38
N GLY A 230 -5.25 15.46 -16.01
CA GLY A 230 -5.21 16.12 -17.33
C GLY A 230 -5.05 15.14 -18.51
N VAL A 231 -5.18 13.84 -18.27
CA VAL A 231 -5.05 12.78 -19.28
C VAL A 231 -6.38 12.62 -20.04
N PRO A 232 -6.47 12.97 -21.34
CA PRO A 232 -7.76 13.08 -22.04
C PRO A 232 -8.56 11.77 -22.18
N TYR A 233 -7.89 10.62 -22.14
CA TYR A 233 -8.55 9.32 -22.26
C TYR A 233 -8.99 8.74 -20.90
N LEU A 234 -8.66 9.38 -19.76
CA LEU A 234 -9.09 8.99 -18.42
C LEU A 234 -10.19 9.94 -17.94
N VAL A 235 -11.43 9.57 -18.22
CA VAL A 235 -12.63 10.38 -17.96
C VAL A 235 -12.99 10.27 -16.49
N LYS A 236 -12.97 11.39 -15.76
CA LYS A 236 -13.25 11.41 -14.32
C LYS A 236 -14.74 11.20 -14.04
N LEU A 237 -15.01 10.38 -13.04
CA LEU A 237 -16.36 10.08 -12.55
C LEU A 237 -16.85 11.15 -11.56
N ASN A 238 -18.16 11.44 -11.58
CA ASN A 238 -18.80 12.41 -10.71
C ASN A 238 -19.49 11.72 -9.52
N HIS A 239 -18.77 11.53 -8.43
CA HIS A 239 -19.29 10.89 -7.21
C HIS A 239 -20.33 11.70 -6.44
N ASN A 240 -20.71 12.90 -6.89
CA ASN A 240 -21.91 13.57 -6.42
C ASN A 240 -23.19 12.98 -7.01
N ASN A 241 -23.09 12.13 -8.03
CA ASN A 241 -24.21 11.44 -8.64
C ASN A 241 -24.48 10.11 -7.93
N LEU A 242 -25.66 9.97 -7.33
CA LEU A 242 -26.00 8.79 -6.54
C LEU A 242 -26.24 7.56 -7.42
N ASP A 243 -26.79 7.73 -8.62
CA ASP A 243 -27.04 6.60 -9.55
C ASP A 243 -25.71 5.96 -9.99
N LEU A 244 -24.65 6.78 -10.19
CA LEU A 244 -23.30 6.28 -10.45
C LEU A 244 -22.78 5.48 -9.23
N ASN A 245 -22.91 6.04 -8.03
CA ASN A 245 -22.42 5.40 -6.83
C ASN A 245 -23.14 4.07 -6.56
N ASP A 246 -24.46 4.02 -6.80
CA ASP A 246 -25.26 2.80 -6.68
C ASP A 246 -24.87 1.75 -7.74
N TYR A 247 -24.56 2.17 -8.98
CA TYR A 247 -24.01 1.29 -10.01
C TYR A 247 -22.67 0.67 -9.56
N LEU A 248 -21.71 1.49 -9.10
CA LEU A 248 -20.40 1.01 -8.64
C LEU A 248 -20.53 0.11 -7.39
N ALA A 249 -21.46 0.41 -6.49
CA ALA A 249 -21.79 -0.46 -5.36
C ALA A 249 -22.33 -1.82 -5.83
N GLY A 250 -23.17 -1.82 -6.86
CA GLY A 250 -23.66 -3.04 -7.52
C GLY A 250 -22.51 -3.86 -8.11
N VAL A 251 -21.52 -3.20 -8.72
CA VAL A 251 -20.30 -3.83 -9.24
C VAL A 251 -19.54 -4.52 -8.11
N ILE A 252 -19.25 -3.83 -7.01
CA ILE A 252 -18.49 -4.40 -5.87
C ILE A 252 -19.19 -5.61 -5.27
N ARG A 253 -20.53 -5.52 -5.06
CA ARG A 253 -21.33 -6.65 -4.59
C ARG A 253 -21.35 -7.81 -5.60
N GLY A 254 -21.34 -7.48 -6.90
CA GLY A 254 -21.21 -8.47 -7.97
C GLY A 254 -19.88 -9.21 -7.92
N TRP A 255 -18.77 -8.49 -7.76
CA TRP A 255 -17.45 -9.08 -7.65
C TRP A 255 -17.32 -9.99 -6.42
N GLU A 256 -17.85 -9.57 -5.27
CA GLU A 256 -17.85 -10.43 -4.08
C GLU A 256 -18.74 -11.67 -4.29
N SER A 257 -19.93 -11.51 -4.87
CA SER A 257 -20.86 -12.63 -5.08
C SER A 257 -20.40 -13.63 -6.13
N GLU A 258 -19.75 -13.17 -7.21
CA GLU A 258 -19.31 -14.00 -8.33
C GLU A 258 -17.93 -14.60 -8.08
N PHE A 259 -17.00 -13.82 -7.56
CA PHE A 259 -15.59 -14.22 -7.43
C PHE A 259 -15.17 -14.49 -5.97
N ASP A 260 -15.98 -14.11 -4.98
CA ASP A 260 -15.68 -14.29 -3.54
C ASP A 260 -14.43 -13.52 -3.08
N ILE A 261 -14.22 -12.30 -3.56
CA ILE A 261 -13.05 -11.49 -3.19
C ILE A 261 -13.09 -11.03 -1.74
N ASP A 262 -11.91 -10.87 -1.12
CA ASP A 262 -11.74 -10.55 0.30
C ASP A 262 -11.52 -9.06 0.57
N GLY A 263 -11.32 -8.26 -0.46
CA GLY A 263 -11.08 -6.83 -0.31
C GLY A 263 -10.78 -6.13 -1.63
N LEU A 264 -10.53 -4.82 -1.52
CA LEU A 264 -10.19 -3.95 -2.64
C LEU A 264 -8.93 -3.11 -2.33
N ARG A 265 -8.08 -2.95 -3.31
CA ARG A 265 -7.19 -1.81 -3.44
C ARG A 265 -7.97 -0.71 -4.16
N LEU A 266 -7.99 0.51 -3.63
CA LEU A 266 -8.63 1.65 -4.27
C LEU A 266 -7.59 2.47 -5.01
N ASP A 267 -7.68 2.44 -6.32
CA ASP A 267 -6.83 3.23 -7.22
C ASP A 267 -6.98 4.73 -6.94
N VAL A 268 -5.86 5.44 -6.90
CA VAL A 268 -5.77 6.88 -6.64
C VAL A 268 -6.72 7.38 -5.53
N ALA A 269 -6.80 6.66 -4.42
CA ALA A 269 -7.71 6.97 -3.31
C ALA A 269 -7.58 8.41 -2.80
N TYR A 270 -6.41 9.03 -2.98
CA TYR A 270 -6.18 10.43 -2.65
C TYR A 270 -6.97 11.43 -3.53
N CYS A 271 -7.51 10.97 -4.68
CA CYS A 271 -8.36 11.74 -5.58
C CYS A 271 -9.86 11.51 -5.35
N LEU A 272 -10.22 10.48 -4.58
CA LEU A 272 -11.62 10.17 -4.29
C LEU A 272 -12.22 11.18 -3.30
N ASP A 273 -13.49 11.52 -3.51
CA ASP A 273 -14.24 12.35 -2.58
C ASP A 273 -14.39 11.64 -1.22
N PRO A 274 -14.19 12.33 -0.08
CA PRO A 274 -14.33 11.73 1.24
C PRO A 274 -15.73 11.14 1.50
N GLY A 275 -16.78 11.75 0.95
CA GLY A 275 -18.15 11.21 1.04
C GLY A 275 -18.30 9.89 0.30
N TYR A 276 -17.63 9.75 -0.84
CA TYR A 276 -17.60 8.50 -1.60
C TYR A 276 -16.76 7.43 -0.91
N LEU A 277 -15.61 7.78 -0.29
CA LEU A 277 -14.86 6.84 0.55
C LEU A 277 -15.72 6.29 1.69
N GLY A 278 -16.48 7.16 2.38
CA GLY A 278 -17.43 6.75 3.40
C GLY A 278 -18.58 5.88 2.83
N TYR A 279 -18.96 6.07 1.56
CA TYR A 279 -19.91 5.20 0.89
C TYR A 279 -19.33 3.80 0.64
N LEU A 280 -18.10 3.73 0.13
CA LEU A 280 -17.36 2.46 -0.05
C LEU A 280 -17.17 1.72 1.27
N ARG A 281 -16.86 2.43 2.38
CA ARG A 281 -16.76 1.83 3.70
C ARG A 281 -18.07 1.18 4.14
N ARG A 282 -19.23 1.79 3.90
CA ARG A 282 -20.52 1.18 4.22
C ARG A 282 -20.76 -0.12 3.46
N ILE A 283 -20.37 -0.17 2.18
CA ILE A 283 -20.45 -1.40 1.38
C ILE A 283 -19.50 -2.47 1.95
N ALA A 284 -18.26 -2.12 2.27
CA ALA A 284 -17.31 -3.04 2.88
C ALA A 284 -17.80 -3.59 4.23
N ASN A 285 -18.45 -2.77 5.04
CA ASN A 285 -19.06 -3.22 6.31
C ASN A 285 -20.26 -4.17 6.07
N GLU A 286 -21.10 -3.89 5.07
CA GLU A 286 -22.19 -4.80 4.64
C GLU A 286 -21.63 -6.16 4.21
N LEU A 287 -20.57 -6.17 3.41
CA LEU A 287 -19.91 -7.40 2.96
C LEU A 287 -19.24 -8.14 4.13
N THR A 288 -18.62 -7.41 5.07
CA THR A 288 -18.07 -7.97 6.30
C THR A 288 -19.13 -8.71 7.12
N GLU A 289 -20.30 -8.10 7.33
CA GLU A 289 -21.41 -8.72 8.07
C GLU A 289 -21.93 -9.98 7.34
N LYS A 290 -22.00 -9.95 6.02
CA LYS A 290 -22.46 -11.09 5.19
C LYS A 290 -21.48 -12.28 5.26
N ARG A 291 -20.16 -12.02 5.30
CA ARG A 291 -19.11 -13.06 5.22
C ARG A 291 -18.66 -13.56 6.59
N ASP A 292 -19.02 -12.88 7.69
CA ASP A 292 -18.48 -13.09 9.05
C ASP A 292 -16.92 -12.92 9.07
N GLU A 293 -16.37 -12.23 8.07
CA GLU A 293 -14.95 -11.92 7.95
C GLU A 293 -14.77 -10.54 7.33
N LYS A 294 -13.77 -9.80 7.78
CA LYS A 294 -13.58 -8.40 7.40
C LYS A 294 -13.25 -8.26 5.91
N PHE A 295 -14.08 -7.50 5.19
CA PHE A 295 -13.80 -7.07 3.82
C PHE A 295 -12.90 -5.83 3.86
N ILE A 296 -11.70 -5.92 3.31
CA ILE A 296 -10.64 -4.94 3.47
C ILE A 296 -10.64 -3.89 2.36
N LEU A 297 -10.43 -2.62 2.73
CA LEU A 297 -10.15 -1.53 1.80
C LEU A 297 -8.72 -0.99 2.02
N VAL A 298 -7.89 -1.04 0.98
CA VAL A 298 -6.53 -0.48 0.97
C VAL A 298 -6.49 0.69 0.00
N GLY A 299 -6.24 1.91 0.48
CA GLY A 299 -6.19 3.10 -0.36
C GLY A 299 -4.79 3.32 -0.95
N GLU A 300 -4.70 3.53 -2.26
CA GLU A 300 -3.48 4.08 -2.82
C GLU A 300 -3.40 5.57 -2.52
N THR A 301 -2.39 5.96 -1.76
CA THR A 301 -2.18 7.34 -1.31
C THR A 301 -0.70 7.68 -1.43
N MET A 302 -0.37 8.75 -2.17
CA MET A 302 1.03 9.10 -2.45
C MET A 302 1.63 10.09 -1.44
N PHE A 303 0.82 10.99 -0.87
CA PHE A 303 1.31 12.13 -0.09
C PHE A 303 0.43 12.47 1.10
N GLY A 304 1.03 13.12 2.09
CA GLY A 304 0.35 13.74 3.21
C GLY A 304 0.20 12.85 4.44
N ASP A 305 -0.70 13.22 5.31
CA ASP A 305 -1.04 12.44 6.49
C ASP A 305 -2.03 11.33 6.11
N TYR A 306 -1.56 10.08 6.14
CA TYR A 306 -2.37 8.90 5.77
C TYR A 306 -3.57 8.69 6.70
N ASN A 307 -3.60 9.28 7.90
CA ASN A 307 -4.78 9.25 8.78
C ASN A 307 -6.04 9.80 8.10
N ARG A 308 -5.88 10.68 7.10
CA ARG A 308 -6.99 11.19 6.30
C ARG A 308 -7.76 10.08 5.57
N TRP A 309 -7.07 9.01 5.20
CA TRP A 309 -7.64 7.88 4.45
C TRP A 309 -7.78 6.61 5.29
N MET A 310 -7.14 6.55 6.46
CA MET A 310 -7.19 5.40 7.38
C MET A 310 -8.02 5.74 8.61
N SER A 311 -9.30 5.45 8.55
CA SER A 311 -10.24 5.64 9.66
C SER A 311 -11.38 4.63 9.57
N ASP A 312 -12.18 4.53 10.62
CA ASP A 312 -13.38 3.68 10.65
C ASP A 312 -14.40 4.05 9.56
N ASP A 313 -14.31 5.27 9.01
CA ASP A 313 -15.18 5.78 7.95
C ASP A 313 -14.53 5.75 6.55
N ALA A 314 -13.31 5.19 6.39
CA ALA A 314 -12.58 5.16 5.13
C ALA A 314 -11.88 3.82 4.90
N CYS A 315 -10.58 3.83 4.54
CA CYS A 315 -9.81 2.62 4.30
C CYS A 315 -9.26 2.01 5.60
N ASP A 316 -9.01 0.69 5.59
CA ASP A 316 -8.33 -0.03 6.66
C ASP A 316 -6.83 0.23 6.63
N SER A 317 -6.28 0.43 5.44
CA SER A 317 -4.86 0.62 5.18
C SER A 317 -4.63 1.60 4.04
N ALA A 318 -3.41 2.10 3.92
CA ALA A 318 -2.96 2.95 2.84
C ALA A 318 -1.55 2.55 2.39
N TYR A 319 -1.20 2.84 1.14
CA TYR A 319 0.14 2.64 0.60
C TYR A 319 1.16 3.54 1.30
N ASN A 320 2.30 2.98 1.72
CA ASN A 320 3.35 3.69 2.44
C ASN A 320 4.46 4.17 1.49
N TYR A 321 4.15 5.16 0.65
CA TYR A 321 5.13 5.75 -0.26
C TYR A 321 6.28 6.49 0.46
N GLU A 322 6.05 6.95 1.69
CA GLU A 322 7.12 7.54 2.50
C GLU A 322 8.17 6.50 2.88
N ALA A 323 7.74 5.34 3.40
CA ALA A 323 8.66 4.25 3.71
C ALA A 323 9.31 3.67 2.43
N TYR A 324 8.57 3.52 1.33
CA TYR A 324 9.11 3.12 0.04
C TYR A 324 10.33 3.97 -0.34
N LYS A 325 10.18 5.30 -0.30
CA LYS A 325 11.28 6.21 -0.62
C LYS A 325 12.46 6.03 0.36
N GLY A 326 12.19 5.95 1.65
CA GLY A 326 13.21 5.74 2.69
C GLY A 326 13.97 4.42 2.55
N LEU A 327 13.28 3.33 2.18
CA LEU A 327 13.86 1.99 2.02
C LEU A 327 15.02 1.99 1.00
N TRP A 328 14.75 2.38 -0.25
CA TRP A 328 15.79 2.34 -1.28
C TRP A 328 16.82 3.47 -1.14
N SER A 329 16.40 4.68 -0.72
CA SER A 329 17.33 5.81 -0.65
C SER A 329 18.30 5.67 0.51
N SER A 330 17.89 5.07 1.64
CA SER A 330 18.79 4.78 2.76
C SER A 330 19.90 3.80 2.37
N MET A 331 19.56 2.79 1.57
CA MET A 331 20.55 1.84 1.02
C MET A 331 21.53 2.55 0.10
N ASN A 332 21.04 3.27 -0.91
CA ASN A 332 21.85 3.94 -1.93
C ASN A 332 22.75 5.04 -1.37
N SER A 333 22.30 5.77 -0.37
CA SER A 333 23.07 6.84 0.28
C SER A 333 23.92 6.38 1.46
N ALA A 334 23.86 5.09 1.81
CA ALA A 334 24.46 4.54 3.03
C ALA A 334 24.06 5.38 4.27
N ASN A 335 22.75 5.68 4.40
CA ASN A 335 22.20 6.54 5.45
C ASN A 335 20.93 5.96 6.05
N MET A 336 21.06 4.96 6.92
CA MET A 336 19.93 4.31 7.60
C MET A 336 19.12 5.25 8.50
N HIS A 337 19.67 6.42 8.87
CA HIS A 337 18.92 7.40 9.67
C HIS A 337 17.67 7.94 8.94
N GLU A 338 17.64 7.90 7.60
CA GLU A 338 16.46 8.34 6.84
C GLU A 338 15.26 7.42 7.08
N ILE A 339 15.45 6.11 6.89
CA ILE A 339 14.37 5.13 7.12
C ILE A 339 14.04 4.99 8.60
N ALA A 340 15.05 5.01 9.50
CA ALA A 340 14.85 4.94 10.93
C ALA A 340 13.96 6.10 11.44
N TYR A 341 14.21 7.33 10.96
CA TYR A 341 13.37 8.48 11.28
C TYR A 341 11.93 8.31 10.79
N ALA A 342 11.72 7.80 9.57
CA ALA A 342 10.39 7.55 9.06
C ALA A 342 9.65 6.50 9.90
N LEU A 343 10.31 5.40 10.27
CA LEU A 343 9.74 4.34 11.09
C LEU A 343 9.38 4.83 12.51
N GLU A 344 10.28 5.58 13.16
CA GLU A 344 10.01 6.18 14.47
C GLU A 344 8.80 7.10 14.41
N ARG A 345 8.74 8.01 13.43
CA ARG A 345 7.64 8.95 13.25
C ARG A 345 6.32 8.26 12.93
N GLN A 346 6.34 7.16 12.20
CA GLN A 346 5.14 6.43 11.79
C GLN A 346 4.61 5.52 12.89
N SER A 347 5.48 4.75 13.52
CA SER A 347 5.09 3.60 14.33
C SER A 347 5.90 3.45 15.62
N GLY A 348 6.46 4.56 16.13
CA GLY A 348 7.15 4.60 17.42
C GLY A 348 6.20 4.35 18.60
N ASP A 349 6.73 4.44 19.80
CA ASP A 349 6.01 4.22 21.05
C ASP A 349 5.52 5.50 21.74
N LYS A 350 5.67 6.65 21.07
CA LYS A 350 5.35 7.97 21.61
C LYS A 350 3.92 8.40 21.27
N PRO A 351 3.29 9.23 22.12
CA PRO A 351 1.90 9.68 21.90
C PRO A 351 1.66 10.50 20.63
N TRP A 352 2.73 11.03 20.02
CA TRP A 352 2.67 11.84 18.79
C TRP A 352 3.02 11.08 17.52
N ASP A 353 3.31 9.78 17.61
CA ASP A 353 3.61 8.99 16.45
C ASP A 353 2.35 8.75 15.61
N LEU A 354 2.46 8.92 14.28
CA LEU A 354 1.31 9.19 13.42
C LEU A 354 0.40 7.99 13.23
N TYR A 355 0.97 6.79 13.12
CA TYR A 355 0.24 5.59 12.66
C TYR A 355 0.40 4.40 13.62
N THR A 356 0.75 4.65 14.88
CA THR A 356 0.84 3.60 15.90
C THR A 356 -0.46 2.81 15.99
N GLY A 357 -0.37 1.48 15.87
CA GLY A 357 -1.52 0.58 15.84
C GLY A 357 -2.27 0.55 14.50
N LYS A 358 -1.74 1.18 13.44
CA LYS A 358 -2.25 1.09 12.07
C LYS A 358 -1.27 0.34 11.17
N HIS A 359 -1.79 -0.40 10.21
CA HIS A 359 -1.02 -1.29 9.34
C HIS A 359 -1.03 -0.78 7.91
N LEU A 360 -0.03 0.06 7.56
CA LEU A 360 0.18 0.54 6.19
C LEU A 360 0.66 -0.60 5.30
N LEU A 361 0.26 -0.61 4.02
CA LEU A 361 0.83 -1.49 3.01
C LEU A 361 2.24 -0.99 2.65
N THR A 362 3.26 -1.76 3.01
CA THR A 362 4.67 -1.43 2.79
C THR A 362 5.23 -2.21 1.61
N PHE A 363 6.04 -1.58 0.78
CA PHE A 363 6.56 -2.18 -0.45
C PHE A 363 7.92 -1.57 -0.82
N VAL A 364 8.68 -2.28 -1.66
CA VAL A 364 9.96 -1.80 -2.21
C VAL A 364 9.86 -1.43 -3.68
N ASP A 365 8.89 -1.97 -4.40
CA ASP A 365 8.49 -1.60 -5.75
C ASP A 365 7.04 -2.04 -6.02
N ASN A 366 6.48 -1.58 -7.14
CA ASN A 366 5.18 -1.96 -7.66
C ASN A 366 5.11 -1.70 -9.18
N HIS A 367 3.91 -1.76 -9.77
CA HIS A 367 3.68 -1.58 -11.20
C HIS A 367 3.81 -0.14 -11.72
N ASP A 368 4.02 0.86 -10.83
CA ASP A 368 4.10 2.30 -11.15
C ASP A 368 5.45 2.94 -10.83
N VAL A 369 6.35 2.20 -10.19
CA VAL A 369 7.68 2.68 -9.83
C VAL A 369 8.77 1.73 -10.33
N PRO A 370 10.02 2.20 -10.54
CA PRO A 370 11.11 1.34 -10.99
C PRO A 370 11.29 0.11 -10.09
N ARG A 371 11.59 -1.04 -10.72
CA ARG A 371 11.90 -2.27 -10.00
C ARG A 371 13.03 -2.05 -9.02
N ILE A 372 12.93 -2.64 -7.83
CA ILE A 372 13.90 -2.42 -6.77
C ILE A 372 15.32 -2.82 -7.17
N ALA A 373 15.48 -3.88 -7.96
CA ALA A 373 16.77 -4.32 -8.48
C ALA A 373 17.42 -3.31 -9.45
N THR A 374 16.60 -2.46 -10.11
CA THR A 374 17.08 -1.33 -10.92
C THR A 374 17.37 -0.10 -10.07
N GLN A 375 16.55 0.12 -9.03
CA GLN A 375 16.65 1.29 -8.16
C GLN A 375 17.90 1.25 -7.25
N LEU A 376 18.29 0.07 -6.78
CA LEU A 376 19.47 -0.10 -5.93
C LEU A 376 20.77 0.03 -6.74
N THR A 377 21.71 0.82 -6.21
CA THR A 377 23.07 0.94 -6.76
C THR A 377 23.93 -0.28 -6.45
N ASP A 378 23.67 -0.96 -5.34
CA ASP A 378 24.31 -2.23 -4.95
C ASP A 378 23.24 -3.31 -4.75
N LYS A 379 23.13 -4.23 -5.70
CA LYS A 379 22.12 -5.31 -5.67
C LYS A 379 22.33 -6.36 -4.58
N HIS A 380 23.54 -6.44 -4.00
CA HIS A 380 23.77 -7.31 -2.85
C HIS A 380 22.94 -6.91 -1.62
N GLN A 381 22.45 -5.67 -1.60
CA GLN A 381 21.58 -5.17 -0.53
C GLN A 381 20.12 -5.67 -0.64
N LEU A 382 19.71 -6.35 -1.73
CA LEU A 382 18.34 -6.83 -1.90
C LEU A 382 17.87 -7.71 -0.72
N GLY A 383 18.68 -8.66 -0.28
CA GLY A 383 18.34 -9.55 0.83
C GLY A 383 18.07 -8.78 2.13
N CYS A 384 18.97 -7.89 2.53
CA CYS A 384 18.77 -7.11 3.75
C CYS A 384 17.68 -6.04 3.62
N LEU A 385 17.39 -5.53 2.42
CA LEU A 385 16.28 -4.63 2.17
C LEU A 385 14.92 -5.34 2.37
N TYR A 386 14.76 -6.55 1.83
CA TYR A 386 13.57 -7.36 2.11
C TYR A 386 13.48 -7.76 3.58
N GLY A 387 14.61 -8.06 4.24
CA GLY A 387 14.64 -8.26 5.68
C GLY A 387 14.13 -7.03 6.45
N LEU A 388 14.47 -5.81 6.01
CA LEU A 388 13.93 -4.59 6.59
C LEU A 388 12.41 -4.48 6.32
N LEU A 389 11.97 -4.74 5.09
CA LEU A 389 10.55 -4.69 4.71
C LEU A 389 9.68 -5.61 5.57
N PHE A 390 10.09 -6.84 5.79
CA PHE A 390 9.33 -7.82 6.61
C PHE A 390 9.48 -7.60 8.12
N GLY A 391 10.58 -6.98 8.57
CA GLY A 391 10.83 -6.68 9.98
C GLY A 391 10.15 -5.41 10.49
N MET A 392 9.88 -4.43 9.61
CA MET A 392 9.28 -3.14 9.97
C MET A 392 7.77 -3.25 10.23
N CYS A 393 7.17 -2.15 10.72
CA CYS A 393 5.73 -2.04 10.92
C CYS A 393 4.98 -1.95 9.58
N GLY A 394 3.75 -2.43 9.55
CA GLY A 394 2.89 -2.45 8.36
C GLY A 394 2.73 -3.85 7.78
N VAL A 395 2.06 -3.96 6.64
CA VAL A 395 1.82 -5.19 5.89
C VAL A 395 2.76 -5.22 4.70
N PRO A 396 3.72 -6.16 4.63
CA PRO A 396 4.66 -6.24 3.52
C PRO A 396 3.97 -6.66 2.23
N CYS A 397 4.35 -6.02 1.12
CA CYS A 397 3.91 -6.34 -0.23
C CYS A 397 5.12 -6.59 -1.13
N VAL A 398 5.08 -7.69 -1.88
CA VAL A 398 6.08 -8.05 -2.90
C VAL A 398 5.40 -8.07 -4.25
N TYR A 399 6.00 -7.41 -5.23
CA TYR A 399 5.50 -7.35 -6.59
C TYR A 399 6.10 -8.46 -7.44
N TYR A 400 5.30 -9.13 -8.28
CA TYR A 400 5.70 -10.31 -9.04
C TYR A 400 7.02 -10.12 -9.78
N GLY A 401 7.92 -11.08 -9.63
CA GLY A 401 9.25 -11.09 -10.23
C GLY A 401 10.33 -10.35 -9.43
N SER A 402 9.95 -9.47 -8.51
CA SER A 402 10.93 -8.73 -7.68
C SER A 402 11.61 -9.63 -6.67
N GLU A 403 10.97 -10.74 -6.27
CA GLU A 403 11.49 -11.72 -5.33
C GLU A 403 12.63 -12.58 -5.88
N TRP A 404 12.92 -12.49 -7.16
CA TRP A 404 14.17 -13.00 -7.74
C TRP A 404 14.97 -11.92 -8.48
N GLY A 405 14.63 -10.64 -8.24
CA GLY A 405 15.43 -9.49 -8.61
C GLY A 405 15.37 -9.10 -10.08
N ILE A 406 14.21 -9.22 -10.75
CA ILE A 406 14.06 -8.70 -12.11
C ILE A 406 14.25 -7.19 -12.14
N GLU A 407 14.82 -6.72 -13.21
CA GLU A 407 15.06 -5.30 -13.46
C GLU A 407 13.94 -4.71 -14.33
N GLY A 408 13.72 -3.40 -14.22
CA GLY A 408 12.82 -2.62 -15.03
C GLY A 408 12.85 -1.15 -14.63
N ALA A 409 12.99 -0.26 -15.62
CA ALA A 409 12.99 1.18 -15.45
C ALA A 409 11.81 1.79 -16.20
N GLN A 410 11.31 2.91 -15.72
CA GLN A 410 10.23 3.65 -16.37
C GLN A 410 10.77 4.59 -17.47
N SER A 411 11.60 4.06 -18.38
CA SER A 411 12.29 4.90 -19.39
C SER A 411 11.46 5.19 -20.64
N PHE A 412 10.56 4.26 -21.02
CA PHE A 412 9.71 4.38 -22.22
C PHE A 412 8.26 3.90 -21.97
N GLY A 413 7.65 4.37 -20.87
CA GLY A 413 6.35 3.89 -20.40
C GLY A 413 6.50 2.72 -19.43
N ASP A 414 5.37 2.08 -19.08
CA ASP A 414 5.31 1.12 -17.98
C ASP A 414 5.63 -0.32 -18.38
N HIS A 415 6.00 -0.57 -19.65
CA HIS A 415 6.23 -1.92 -20.17
C HIS A 415 7.30 -2.71 -19.40
N GLU A 416 8.41 -2.05 -19.04
CA GLU A 416 9.47 -2.71 -18.29
C GLU A 416 9.08 -3.01 -16.85
N LEU A 417 8.12 -2.25 -16.29
CA LEU A 417 7.60 -2.45 -14.95
C LEU A 417 6.58 -3.59 -14.89
N ARG A 418 5.96 -3.91 -16.03
CA ARG A 418 4.83 -4.85 -16.17
C ARG A 418 5.14 -5.97 -17.16
N PRO A 419 6.30 -6.67 -17.05
CA PRO A 419 6.73 -7.65 -18.03
C PRO A 419 5.86 -8.90 -18.03
N ALA A 420 5.76 -9.55 -19.20
CA ALA A 420 5.27 -10.92 -19.28
C ALA A 420 6.34 -11.89 -18.73
N LEU A 421 5.89 -12.87 -17.96
CA LEU A 421 6.74 -13.90 -17.39
C LEU A 421 6.13 -15.28 -17.67
N ASP A 422 6.94 -16.23 -18.17
CA ASP A 422 6.44 -17.54 -18.55
C ASP A 422 6.12 -18.43 -17.34
N ALA A 423 6.99 -18.41 -16.33
CA ALA A 423 6.82 -19.14 -15.08
C ALA A 423 7.57 -18.46 -13.94
N PRO A 424 7.16 -18.66 -12.68
CA PRO A 424 7.89 -18.13 -11.53
C PRO A 424 9.27 -18.79 -11.43
N GLN A 425 10.24 -18.01 -10.91
CA GLN A 425 11.59 -18.50 -10.64
C GLN A 425 11.82 -18.57 -9.12
N TRP A 426 12.77 -19.42 -8.73
CA TRP A 426 13.16 -19.56 -7.34
C TRP A 426 14.67 -19.40 -7.21
N SER A 427 15.11 -18.46 -6.41
CA SER A 427 16.51 -18.08 -6.20
C SER A 427 16.83 -18.00 -4.71
N GLU A 428 18.10 -17.75 -4.37
CA GLU A 428 18.52 -17.48 -2.99
C GLU A 428 17.78 -16.29 -2.38
N LEU A 429 17.47 -15.26 -3.17
CA LEU A 429 16.66 -14.12 -2.70
C LEU A 429 15.23 -14.55 -2.35
N THR A 430 14.65 -15.44 -3.14
CA THR A 430 13.31 -15.99 -2.88
C THR A 430 13.31 -16.83 -1.60
N ASP A 431 14.36 -17.64 -1.36
CA ASP A 431 14.53 -18.38 -0.10
C ASP A 431 14.58 -17.44 1.11
N LEU A 432 15.34 -16.33 1.02
CA LEU A 432 15.41 -15.32 2.09
C LEU A 432 14.06 -14.67 2.35
N ILE A 433 13.34 -14.26 1.32
CA ILE A 433 12.01 -13.66 1.47
C ILE A 433 11.03 -14.63 2.12
N ALA A 434 11.03 -15.90 1.70
CA ALA A 434 10.20 -16.93 2.33
C ALA A 434 10.55 -17.14 3.81
N ALA A 435 11.84 -17.11 4.17
CA ALA A 435 12.29 -17.20 5.56
C ALA A 435 11.82 -15.99 6.39
N PHE A 436 11.93 -14.77 5.86
CA PHE A 436 11.43 -13.56 6.53
C PHE A 436 9.90 -13.58 6.69
N ALA A 437 9.17 -14.04 5.68
CA ALA A 437 7.73 -14.21 5.74
C ALA A 437 7.33 -15.22 6.81
N ALA A 438 7.99 -16.39 6.87
CA ALA A 438 7.77 -17.40 7.88
C ALA A 438 8.07 -16.89 9.29
N ALA A 439 9.18 -16.18 9.50
CA ALA A 439 9.54 -15.56 10.77
C ALA A 439 8.48 -14.55 11.23
N ARG A 440 8.00 -13.68 10.29
CA ARG A 440 6.95 -12.71 10.58
C ARG A 440 5.64 -13.38 11.00
N LEU A 441 5.19 -14.38 10.25
CA LEU A 441 3.94 -15.09 10.53
C LEU A 441 3.97 -15.87 11.86
N GLN A 442 5.14 -16.17 12.41
CA GLN A 442 5.29 -16.81 13.71
C GLN A 442 5.33 -15.83 14.88
N SER A 443 5.43 -14.51 14.61
CA SER A 443 5.67 -13.50 15.64
C SER A 443 4.61 -12.40 15.66
N GLU A 444 3.80 -12.41 16.74
CA GLU A 444 2.89 -11.31 17.05
C GLU A 444 3.64 -9.96 17.13
N ALA A 445 4.86 -9.96 17.68
CA ALA A 445 5.66 -8.75 17.79
C ALA A 445 6.04 -8.18 16.40
N LEU A 446 6.35 -9.02 15.42
CA LEU A 446 6.64 -8.57 14.05
C LEU A 446 5.38 -8.11 13.31
N CYS A 447 4.22 -8.70 13.55
CA CYS A 447 2.97 -8.29 12.93
C CYS A 447 2.43 -7.00 13.56
N MET A 448 2.33 -6.93 14.90
CA MET A 448 1.54 -5.94 15.64
C MET A 448 2.38 -4.98 16.49
N GLY A 449 3.67 -5.25 16.67
CA GLY A 449 4.51 -4.51 17.61
C GLY A 449 4.83 -3.08 17.15
N ASP A 450 5.05 -2.20 18.13
CA ASP A 450 5.56 -0.85 17.90
C ASP A 450 7.05 -0.89 17.52
N TYR A 451 7.52 0.18 16.90
CA TYR A 451 8.93 0.37 16.56
C TYR A 451 9.66 1.08 17.71
N HIS A 452 10.85 0.60 18.06
CA HIS A 452 11.77 1.29 18.97
C HIS A 452 13.21 1.10 18.49
N GLU A 453 13.89 2.22 18.16
CA GLU A 453 15.29 2.19 17.73
C GLU A 453 16.20 1.82 18.89
N LEU A 454 17.09 0.84 18.68
CA LEU A 454 18.15 0.46 19.62
C LEU A 454 19.51 1.01 19.19
N GLN A 455 19.80 0.99 17.90
CA GLN A 455 21.05 1.54 17.32
C GLN A 455 20.84 1.89 15.85
N CYS A 456 21.31 3.07 15.45
CA CYS A 456 21.36 3.45 14.04
C CYS A 456 22.75 3.98 13.68
N GLN A 457 23.30 3.46 12.59
CA GLN A 457 24.57 3.85 11.98
C GLN A 457 24.36 4.03 10.47
N PRO A 458 25.33 4.58 9.72
CA PRO A 458 25.14 4.83 8.28
C PRO A 458 24.67 3.63 7.46
N GLN A 459 25.14 2.42 7.76
CA GLN A 459 24.77 1.20 7.03
C GLN A 459 24.21 0.10 7.94
N GLN A 460 23.99 0.37 9.22
CA GLN A 460 23.42 -0.59 10.17
C GLN A 460 22.21 0.02 10.86
N LEU A 461 21.18 -0.79 11.06
CA LEU A 461 20.00 -0.43 11.82
C LEU A 461 19.59 -1.59 12.74
N VAL A 462 19.44 -1.29 14.02
CA VAL A 462 18.89 -2.23 15.01
C VAL A 462 17.68 -1.59 15.66
N PHE A 463 16.57 -2.29 15.63
CA PHE A 463 15.35 -1.85 16.29
C PHE A 463 14.60 -3.01 16.91
N GLN A 464 13.75 -2.69 17.83
CA GLN A 464 12.89 -3.62 18.54
C GLN A 464 11.44 -3.50 18.05
N ARG A 465 10.78 -4.63 17.92
CA ARG A 465 9.34 -4.77 17.77
C ARG A 465 8.77 -5.41 19.04
N SER A 466 7.75 -4.82 19.63
CA SER A 466 7.20 -5.30 20.91
C SER A 466 5.68 -5.33 20.90
N CYS A 467 5.10 -6.47 21.25
CA CYS A 467 3.65 -6.64 21.42
C CYS A 467 3.35 -7.70 22.48
N ALA A 468 2.38 -7.44 23.35
CA ALA A 468 1.87 -8.39 24.36
C ALA A 468 2.96 -9.09 25.21
N GLY A 469 4.05 -8.39 25.50
CA GLY A 469 5.18 -8.91 26.27
C GLY A 469 6.15 -9.79 25.48
N LYS A 470 5.91 -10.01 24.19
CA LYS A 470 6.86 -10.62 23.25
C LYS A 470 7.70 -9.52 22.60
N ARG A 471 8.95 -9.84 22.27
CA ARG A 471 9.91 -8.90 21.73
C ARG A 471 10.83 -9.55 20.72
N VAL A 472 10.93 -8.92 19.54
CA VAL A 472 11.89 -9.31 18.50
C VAL A 472 12.82 -8.12 18.23
N ILE A 473 14.11 -8.36 18.19
CA ILE A 473 15.12 -7.42 17.75
C ILE A 473 15.43 -7.70 16.28
N VAL A 474 15.24 -6.71 15.43
CA VAL A 474 15.61 -6.75 14.02
C VAL A 474 16.95 -6.05 13.85
N ALA A 475 17.95 -6.74 13.32
CA ALA A 475 19.29 -6.21 13.09
C ALA A 475 19.66 -6.33 11.62
N ILE A 476 20.06 -5.21 11.01
CA ILE A 476 20.35 -5.10 9.59
C ILE A 476 21.77 -4.57 9.42
N ASN A 477 22.54 -5.22 8.55
CA ASN A 477 23.82 -4.72 8.06
C ASN A 477 23.78 -4.65 6.53
N ALA A 478 23.65 -3.44 5.98
CA ALA A 478 23.68 -3.17 4.54
C ALA A 478 25.08 -2.95 3.97
N ALA A 479 26.14 -3.09 4.81
CA ALA A 479 27.53 -2.93 4.40
C ALA A 479 28.08 -4.23 3.78
N SER A 480 29.11 -4.08 2.93
CA SER A 480 29.82 -5.19 2.29
C SER A 480 30.78 -5.94 3.22
N GLN A 481 30.86 -5.54 4.49
CA GLN A 481 31.72 -6.17 5.50
C GLN A 481 30.86 -6.59 6.71
N PRO A 482 31.17 -7.71 7.35
CA PRO A 482 30.56 -8.06 8.62
C PRO A 482 30.91 -7.01 9.69
N THR A 483 30.05 -6.85 10.66
CA THR A 483 30.27 -5.92 11.78
C THR A 483 29.78 -6.52 13.08
N THR A 484 30.38 -6.09 14.20
CA THR A 484 29.88 -6.41 15.53
C THR A 484 29.11 -5.22 16.08
N LEU A 485 27.83 -5.39 16.34
CA LEU A 485 26.97 -4.38 16.90
C LEU A 485 26.94 -4.48 18.43
N HIS A 486 26.92 -3.31 19.08
CA HIS A 486 26.86 -3.20 20.53
C HIS A 486 25.68 -2.30 20.91
N PHE A 487 24.62 -2.89 21.45
CA PHE A 487 23.42 -2.22 21.89
C PHE A 487 22.86 -2.91 23.13
N ASP A 488 21.98 -2.25 23.89
CA ASP A 488 21.28 -2.88 24.98
C ASP A 488 20.10 -3.70 24.46
N ALA A 489 20.28 -5.00 24.37
CA ALA A 489 19.21 -5.91 23.97
C ALA A 489 18.11 -6.07 25.05
N GLY A 490 18.40 -5.69 26.32
CA GLY A 490 17.50 -5.90 27.45
C GLY A 490 17.20 -7.38 27.74
N CYS A 491 17.93 -8.32 27.12
CA CYS A 491 17.89 -9.76 27.34
C CYS A 491 19.29 -10.36 27.10
N GLY A 492 19.60 -11.52 27.71
CA GLY A 492 20.90 -12.17 27.54
C GLY A 492 20.98 -13.04 26.28
N ARG A 493 19.85 -13.66 25.92
CA ARG A 493 19.75 -14.63 24.82
C ARG A 493 18.50 -14.43 23.98
N ALA A 494 18.57 -14.90 22.74
CA ALA A 494 17.48 -14.94 21.79
C ALA A 494 17.62 -16.14 20.86
N VAL A 495 16.56 -16.46 20.13
CA VAL A 495 16.56 -17.35 18.98
C VAL A 495 16.35 -16.52 17.72
N ASP A 496 17.18 -16.70 16.71
CA ASP A 496 16.97 -16.08 15.41
C ASP A 496 15.83 -16.79 14.67
N LEU A 497 14.74 -16.08 14.44
CA LEU A 497 13.55 -16.62 13.75
C LEU A 497 13.80 -16.95 12.28
N VAL A 498 14.86 -16.40 11.67
CA VAL A 498 15.21 -16.63 10.26
C VAL A 498 16.05 -17.91 10.11
N THR A 499 17.05 -18.11 10.98
CA THR A 499 17.98 -19.23 10.90
C THR A 499 17.68 -20.36 11.87
N GLY A 500 16.94 -20.09 12.96
CA GLY A 500 16.69 -21.01 14.05
C GLY A 500 17.86 -21.14 15.03
N GLU A 501 18.92 -20.35 14.89
CA GLU A 501 20.12 -20.40 15.73
C GLU A 501 19.96 -19.61 17.02
N ASP A 502 20.60 -20.10 18.10
CA ASP A 502 20.67 -19.38 19.36
C ASP A 502 21.65 -18.19 19.23
N HIS A 503 21.30 -17.05 19.83
CA HIS A 503 22.11 -15.85 19.88
C HIS A 503 22.35 -15.38 21.33
N ASP A 504 23.61 -15.03 21.66
CA ASP A 504 24.02 -14.48 22.95
C ASP A 504 24.53 -13.05 22.77
N PHE A 505 23.90 -12.10 23.44
CA PHE A 505 24.25 -10.68 23.34
C PHE A 505 25.47 -10.25 24.18
N GLY A 506 26.00 -11.14 25.03
CA GLY A 506 27.04 -10.78 26.03
C GLY A 506 28.36 -10.32 25.46
N ALA A 507 28.73 -10.74 24.24
CA ALA A 507 29.97 -10.37 23.57
C ALA A 507 29.80 -9.35 22.42
N GLY A 508 28.59 -8.80 22.26
CA GLY A 508 28.14 -8.08 21.06
C GLY A 508 27.53 -9.03 20.03
N SER A 509 26.89 -8.46 19.03
CA SER A 509 26.17 -9.20 17.98
C SER A 509 26.91 -9.09 16.67
N GLU A 510 27.51 -10.19 16.19
CA GLU A 510 28.11 -10.24 14.86
C GLU A 510 26.98 -10.34 13.82
N VAL A 511 26.99 -9.43 12.85
CA VAL A 511 26.05 -9.37 11.73
C VAL A 511 26.83 -9.41 10.43
N GLY A 512 26.60 -10.43 9.61
CA GLY A 512 27.29 -10.65 8.34
C GLY A 512 27.16 -9.49 7.37
N ALA A 513 27.95 -9.48 6.30
CA ALA A 513 27.79 -8.55 5.21
C ALA A 513 26.41 -8.76 4.54
N TYR A 514 25.71 -7.68 4.22
CA TYR A 514 24.41 -7.72 3.52
C TYR A 514 23.39 -8.68 4.18
N SER A 515 23.31 -8.69 5.52
CA SER A 515 22.47 -9.63 6.25
C SER A 515 21.45 -8.98 7.18
N CYS A 516 20.44 -9.75 7.53
CA CYS A 516 19.36 -9.35 8.43
C CYS A 516 19.04 -10.51 9.38
N HIS A 517 18.82 -10.21 10.67
CA HIS A 517 18.47 -11.14 11.72
C HIS A 517 17.21 -10.70 12.47
N TYR A 518 16.39 -11.66 12.92
CA TYR A 518 15.19 -11.45 13.74
C TYR A 518 15.32 -12.24 15.04
N TRP A 519 15.88 -11.61 16.05
CA TRP A 519 16.15 -12.25 17.34
C TRP A 519 14.95 -12.16 18.28
N LEU A 520 14.26 -13.28 18.47
CA LEU A 520 13.19 -13.40 19.47
C LEU A 520 13.82 -13.52 20.86
N CYS A 521 13.67 -12.47 21.67
CA CYS A 521 14.21 -12.43 23.02
C CYS A 521 13.50 -13.43 23.94
N GLU A 522 14.28 -14.25 24.66
CA GLU A 522 13.80 -15.03 25.80
C GLU A 522 13.38 -14.08 26.94
N ARG A 523 12.37 -14.48 27.70
CA ARG A 523 11.87 -13.71 28.86
C ARG A 523 12.85 -13.67 30.02
#